data_9d911d75d3f02c937cda79841599bce1
#
_entry.id   9d911d75d3f02c937cda79841599bce1
#
_cell.length_a   1.000
_cell.length_b   1.000
_cell.length_c   1.000
_cell.angle_alpha   90.00
_cell.angle_beta   90.00
_cell.angle_gamma   90.00
#
_symmetry.space_group_name_H-M   'P 1'
#
loop_
_entity.id
_entity.type
_entity.pdbx_description
1 polymer ?
#
loop_
_entity_poly.entity_id
_entity_poly.type
_entity_poly.pdbx_seq_one_letter_code
_entity_poly.pdbx_strand_id
1 'polypeptide(L)'
;MINISPILETYLDNHANQEPEILARLRVETYQCTTQPHMISGEYQGRLLSLLSKILFPKTILELGTFTGYATLCLAEGLVEGGKIITMDKNDELEYLCRRYFDESDYADKIDFRVNDAREELNTIEENSVDLAFIDADKESYPYYFEKVLSLLRPGGVMLVDNVLWYGKVMMEEEDKKDPSTKILKEFNDRVTADERVESLILPIRDGITLIRKK
;
A
#
# COMPACT_ATOMS: atom_id res chain seq x y z
N MET A 1 -14.73 4.32 3.29
CA MET A 1 -14.14 5.49 2.59
C MET A 1 -14.67 6.77 3.20
N ILE A 2 -13.83 7.77 3.36
CA ILE A 2 -14.30 9.11 3.70
C ILE A 2 -15.24 9.55 2.59
N ASN A 3 -16.42 10.01 2.97
CA ASN A 3 -17.49 10.33 2.02
C ASN A 3 -17.16 11.69 1.35
N ILE A 4 -16.29 11.67 0.33
CA ILE A 4 -16.17 12.81 -0.58
C ILE A 4 -17.39 12.78 -1.51
N SER A 5 -17.88 13.97 -1.91
CA SER A 5 -19.05 13.99 -2.78
C SER A 5 -18.72 13.31 -4.11
N PRO A 6 -19.66 12.55 -4.73
CA PRO A 6 -19.44 11.92 -6.04
C PRO A 6 -19.01 12.90 -7.13
N ILE A 7 -19.43 14.16 -7.00
CA ILE A 7 -19.03 15.24 -7.93
C ILE A 7 -17.53 15.52 -7.79
N LEU A 8 -17.03 15.59 -6.55
CA LEU A 8 -15.60 15.82 -6.30
C LEU A 8 -14.77 14.61 -6.75
N GLU A 9 -15.22 13.40 -6.47
CA GLU A 9 -14.56 12.17 -6.92
C GLU A 9 -14.41 12.15 -8.44
N THR A 10 -15.52 12.36 -9.19
CA THR A 10 -15.50 12.45 -10.65
C THR A 10 -14.57 13.57 -11.15
N TYR A 11 -14.55 14.72 -10.46
CA TYR A 11 -13.66 15.81 -10.85
C TYR A 11 -12.19 15.43 -10.69
N LEU A 12 -11.83 14.79 -9.56
CA LEU A 12 -10.47 14.35 -9.28
C LEU A 12 -9.99 13.28 -10.28
N ASP A 13 -10.85 12.30 -10.60
CA ASP A 13 -10.55 11.26 -11.59
C ASP A 13 -10.31 11.86 -12.98
N ASN A 14 -11.13 12.83 -13.38
CA ASN A 14 -10.97 13.52 -14.66
C ASN A 14 -9.74 14.45 -14.74
N HIS A 15 -9.12 14.77 -13.59
CA HIS A 15 -7.95 15.65 -13.50
C HIS A 15 -6.68 14.90 -13.03
N ALA A 16 -6.74 13.58 -12.95
CA ALA A 16 -5.57 12.71 -12.78
C ALA A 16 -5.07 12.20 -14.14
N ASN A 17 -3.79 11.82 -14.20
CA ASN A 17 -3.28 11.11 -15.37
C ASN A 17 -3.96 9.74 -15.48
N GLN A 18 -4.33 9.34 -16.68
CA GLN A 18 -4.92 8.03 -16.93
C GLN A 18 -3.95 6.91 -16.53
N GLU A 19 -4.52 5.81 -16.05
CA GLU A 19 -3.75 4.59 -15.78
C GLU A 19 -3.24 3.96 -17.09
N PRO A 20 -2.08 3.30 -17.11
CA PRO A 20 -1.63 2.47 -18.21
C PRO A 20 -2.63 1.36 -18.56
N GLU A 21 -2.67 0.95 -19.83
CA GLU A 21 -3.61 -0.07 -20.34
C GLU A 21 -3.54 -1.38 -19.54
N ILE A 22 -2.35 -1.82 -19.13
CA ILE A 22 -2.17 -3.03 -18.34
C ILE A 22 -2.90 -2.93 -16.98
N LEU A 23 -2.87 -1.77 -16.33
CA LEU A 23 -3.56 -1.53 -15.07
C LEU A 23 -5.08 -1.47 -15.27
N ALA A 24 -5.55 -0.85 -16.35
CA ALA A 24 -6.97 -0.83 -16.69
C ALA A 24 -7.51 -2.26 -16.91
N ARG A 25 -6.77 -3.10 -17.64
CA ARG A 25 -7.12 -4.52 -17.84
C ARG A 25 -7.12 -5.29 -16.52
N LEU A 26 -6.09 -5.14 -15.70
CA LEU A 26 -5.99 -5.78 -14.39
C LEU A 26 -7.16 -5.38 -13.49
N ARG A 27 -7.51 -4.11 -13.45
CA ARG A 27 -8.64 -3.59 -12.67
C ARG A 27 -9.96 -4.25 -13.11
N VAL A 28 -10.23 -4.29 -14.42
CA VAL A 28 -11.45 -4.93 -14.94
C VAL A 28 -11.49 -6.42 -14.58
N GLU A 29 -10.38 -7.13 -14.74
CA GLU A 29 -10.31 -8.56 -14.41
C GLU A 29 -10.42 -8.83 -12.91
N THR A 30 -9.85 -7.95 -12.05
CA THR A 30 -10.03 -8.03 -10.60
C THR A 30 -11.52 -8.03 -10.23
N TYR A 31 -12.33 -7.16 -10.87
CA TYR A 31 -13.78 -7.14 -10.64
C TYR A 31 -14.51 -8.38 -11.14
N GLN A 32 -13.95 -9.11 -12.09
CA GLN A 32 -14.53 -10.33 -12.64
C GLN A 32 -14.13 -11.59 -11.87
N CYS A 33 -12.93 -11.62 -11.30
CA CYS A 33 -12.31 -12.83 -10.74
C CYS A 33 -12.28 -12.88 -9.22
N THR A 34 -12.58 -11.77 -8.52
CA THR A 34 -12.49 -11.73 -7.05
C THR A 34 -13.83 -11.50 -6.39
N THR A 35 -13.98 -12.02 -5.16
CA THR A 35 -15.19 -11.81 -4.35
C THR A 35 -15.21 -10.46 -3.64
N GLN A 36 -14.05 -9.79 -3.55
CA GLN A 36 -13.89 -8.49 -2.89
C GLN A 36 -13.14 -7.48 -3.79
N PRO A 37 -13.65 -7.18 -4.99
CA PRO A 37 -12.94 -6.35 -5.97
C PRO A 37 -12.68 -4.91 -5.48
N HIS A 38 -13.44 -4.44 -4.50
CA HIS A 38 -13.28 -3.12 -3.90
C HIS A 38 -11.99 -2.95 -3.08
N MET A 39 -11.28 -4.06 -2.80
CA MET A 39 -9.98 -4.03 -2.13
C MET A 39 -8.86 -3.49 -3.02
N ILE A 40 -9.05 -3.49 -4.35
CA ILE A 40 -8.06 -2.90 -5.26
C ILE A 40 -7.86 -1.41 -4.95
N SER A 41 -6.63 -0.91 -5.02
CA SER A 41 -6.30 0.50 -4.77
C SER A 41 -7.05 1.45 -5.71
N GLY A 42 -7.31 1.01 -6.94
CA GLY A 42 -8.04 1.79 -7.94
C GLY A 42 -7.20 2.91 -8.57
N GLU A 43 -7.81 3.60 -9.54
CA GLU A 43 -7.09 4.50 -10.44
C GLU A 43 -6.46 5.68 -9.71
N TYR A 44 -7.24 6.44 -8.94
CA TYR A 44 -6.74 7.64 -8.27
C TYR A 44 -5.62 7.35 -7.27
N GLN A 45 -5.83 6.36 -6.38
CA GLN A 45 -4.79 5.96 -5.42
C GLN A 45 -3.59 5.33 -6.12
N GLY A 46 -3.80 4.53 -7.16
CA GLY A 46 -2.71 3.95 -7.95
C GLY A 46 -1.84 5.04 -8.61
N ARG A 47 -2.44 6.11 -9.13
CA ARG A 47 -1.67 7.25 -9.68
C ARG A 47 -0.92 8.01 -8.59
N LEU A 48 -1.47 8.12 -7.37
CA LEU A 48 -0.73 8.68 -6.24
C LEU A 48 0.49 7.81 -5.89
N LEU A 49 0.32 6.48 -5.77
CA LEU A 49 1.42 5.55 -5.47
C LEU A 49 2.53 5.64 -6.53
N SER A 50 2.15 5.64 -7.80
CA SER A 50 3.06 5.82 -8.93
C SER A 50 3.82 7.15 -8.86
N LEU A 51 3.11 8.25 -8.61
CA LEU A 51 3.72 9.58 -8.55
C LEU A 51 4.68 9.70 -7.36
N LEU A 52 4.30 9.20 -6.17
CA LEU A 52 5.16 9.20 -5.00
C LEU A 52 6.41 8.33 -5.24
N SER A 53 6.26 7.15 -5.83
CA SER A 53 7.39 6.31 -6.20
C SER A 53 8.33 7.03 -7.16
N LYS A 54 7.81 7.67 -8.20
CA LYS A 54 8.60 8.46 -9.16
C LYS A 54 9.33 9.66 -8.52
N ILE A 55 8.73 10.31 -7.51
CA ILE A 55 9.36 11.42 -6.78
C ILE A 55 10.49 10.91 -5.87
N LEU A 56 10.32 9.73 -5.28
CA LEU A 56 11.26 9.17 -4.33
C LEU A 56 12.45 8.44 -4.99
N PHE A 57 12.31 8.01 -6.27
CA PHE A 57 13.32 7.25 -7.00
C PHE A 57 13.88 6.04 -6.21
N PRO A 58 13.01 5.13 -5.72
CA PRO A 58 13.43 4.06 -4.85
C PRO A 58 14.26 3.01 -5.61
N LYS A 59 15.28 2.47 -4.95
CA LYS A 59 15.99 1.28 -5.38
C LYS A 59 15.33 0.00 -4.86
N THR A 60 14.84 0.05 -3.63
CA THR A 60 14.13 -1.07 -3.02
C THR A 60 12.77 -0.61 -2.52
N ILE A 61 11.72 -1.24 -3.05
CA ILE A 61 10.35 -1.08 -2.56
C ILE A 61 9.95 -2.35 -1.82
N LEU A 62 9.23 -2.19 -0.70
CA LEU A 62 8.61 -3.27 0.06
C LEU A 62 7.11 -3.08 0.09
N GLU A 63 6.34 -4.10 -0.29
CA GLU A 63 4.88 -4.08 -0.25
C GLU A 63 4.35 -5.24 0.58
N LEU A 64 3.46 -4.95 1.52
CA LEU A 64 2.74 -5.93 2.33
C LEU A 64 1.27 -5.91 1.95
N GLY A 65 0.79 -7.00 1.34
CA GLY A 65 -0.53 -7.10 0.74
C GLY A 65 -0.50 -6.83 -0.77
N THR A 66 -0.23 -7.88 -1.57
CA THR A 66 -0.18 -7.79 -3.04
C THR A 66 -1.56 -7.76 -3.67
N PHE A 67 -2.51 -8.51 -3.09
CA PHE A 67 -3.86 -8.75 -3.63
C PHE A 67 -3.79 -9.21 -5.09
N THR A 68 -4.18 -8.37 -6.06
CA THR A 68 -4.09 -8.67 -7.51
C THR A 68 -2.87 -8.05 -8.19
N GLY A 69 -2.00 -7.36 -7.44
CA GLY A 69 -0.76 -6.75 -7.95
C GLY A 69 -0.91 -5.36 -8.56
N TYR A 70 -2.08 -4.74 -8.42
CA TYR A 70 -2.33 -3.40 -9.00
C TYR A 70 -1.43 -2.33 -8.37
N ALA A 71 -1.35 -2.27 -7.03
CA ALA A 71 -0.48 -1.33 -6.33
C ALA A 71 1.00 -1.63 -6.59
N THR A 72 1.37 -2.92 -6.67
CA THR A 72 2.73 -3.37 -7.05
C THR A 72 3.19 -2.74 -8.35
N LEU A 73 2.36 -2.85 -9.41
CA LEU A 73 2.68 -2.29 -10.72
C LEU A 73 2.74 -0.76 -10.70
N CYS A 74 1.84 -0.09 -9.95
CA CYS A 74 1.89 1.36 -9.77
C CYS A 74 3.18 1.82 -9.09
N LEU A 75 3.61 1.13 -8.04
CA LEU A 75 4.85 1.43 -7.30
C LEU A 75 6.09 1.16 -8.15
N ALA A 76 6.08 0.09 -8.96
CA ALA A 76 7.19 -0.28 -9.83
C ALA A 76 7.53 0.79 -10.87
N GLU A 77 6.56 1.64 -11.27
CA GLU A 77 6.77 2.74 -12.22
C GLU A 77 7.85 3.74 -11.79
N GLY A 78 8.15 3.86 -10.50
CA GLY A 78 9.15 4.78 -9.96
C GLY A 78 10.52 4.15 -9.68
N LEU A 79 10.67 2.84 -9.86
CA LEU A 79 11.94 2.15 -9.61
C LEU A 79 13.07 2.69 -10.48
N VAL A 80 14.20 2.97 -9.84
CA VAL A 80 15.44 3.30 -10.57
C VAL A 80 15.99 2.09 -11.33
N GLU A 81 16.95 2.32 -12.22
CA GLU A 81 17.65 1.23 -12.90
C GLU A 81 18.31 0.28 -11.88
N GLY A 82 18.12 -1.03 -12.06
CA GLY A 82 18.58 -2.05 -11.12
C GLY A 82 17.85 -2.06 -9.77
N GLY A 83 16.74 -1.32 -9.67
CA GLY A 83 15.85 -1.36 -8.50
C GLY A 83 14.90 -2.56 -8.55
N LYS A 84 14.31 -2.88 -7.39
CA LYS A 84 13.35 -3.98 -7.24
C LYS A 84 12.21 -3.64 -6.29
N ILE A 85 11.08 -4.29 -6.48
CA ILE A 85 9.98 -4.33 -5.52
C ILE A 85 9.85 -5.75 -4.97
N ILE A 86 9.84 -5.87 -3.65
CA ILE A 86 9.52 -7.09 -2.93
C ILE A 86 8.06 -6.94 -2.48
N THR A 87 7.19 -7.77 -3.01
CA THR A 87 5.76 -7.77 -2.66
C THR A 87 5.38 -9.14 -2.09
N MET A 88 4.54 -9.15 -1.06
CA MET A 88 4.16 -10.37 -0.39
C MET A 88 2.68 -10.42 -0.04
N ASP A 89 2.10 -11.60 -0.22
CA ASP A 89 0.74 -11.92 0.18
C ASP A 89 0.67 -13.37 0.69
N LYS A 90 -0.15 -13.61 1.69
CA LYS A 90 -0.37 -14.97 2.20
C LYS A 90 -1.41 -15.75 1.39
N ASN A 91 -2.22 -15.06 0.58
CA ASN A 91 -3.28 -15.68 -0.22
C ASN A 91 -2.72 -16.12 -1.58
N ASP A 92 -2.65 -17.43 -1.79
CA ASP A 92 -2.18 -18.07 -3.04
C ASP A 92 -3.27 -18.13 -4.14
N GLU A 93 -4.54 -17.89 -3.80
CA GLU A 93 -5.66 -17.98 -4.76
C GLU A 93 -5.50 -17.04 -5.96
N LEU A 94 -4.85 -15.88 -5.75
CA LEU A 94 -4.65 -14.86 -6.77
C LEU A 94 -3.23 -14.88 -7.38
N GLU A 95 -2.38 -15.81 -6.97
CA GLU A 95 -1.00 -15.91 -7.46
C GLU A 95 -0.92 -15.98 -8.99
N TYR A 96 -1.79 -16.78 -9.61
CA TYR A 96 -1.82 -16.95 -11.06
C TYR A 96 -2.11 -15.62 -11.80
N LEU A 97 -2.97 -14.78 -11.22
CA LEU A 97 -3.35 -13.49 -11.77
C LEU A 97 -2.18 -12.51 -11.64
N CYS A 98 -1.60 -12.42 -10.45
CA CYS A 98 -0.45 -11.57 -10.19
C CYS A 98 0.71 -11.88 -11.13
N ARG A 99 1.14 -13.15 -11.20
CA ARG A 99 2.28 -13.57 -12.04
C ARG A 99 2.04 -13.24 -13.50
N ARG A 100 0.84 -13.50 -14.04
CA ARG A 100 0.54 -13.17 -15.43
C ARG A 100 0.69 -11.69 -15.74
N TYR A 101 0.13 -10.80 -14.90
CA TYR A 101 0.24 -9.35 -15.11
C TYR A 101 1.65 -8.82 -14.83
N PHE A 102 2.38 -9.42 -13.90
CA PHE A 102 3.77 -9.07 -13.66
C PHE A 102 4.63 -9.45 -14.86
N ASP A 103 4.46 -10.67 -15.41
CA ASP A 103 5.19 -11.15 -16.58
C ASP A 103 4.87 -10.35 -17.86
N GLU A 104 3.64 -9.82 -17.99
CA GLU A 104 3.24 -8.94 -19.10
C GLU A 104 3.75 -7.50 -18.95
N SER A 105 4.22 -7.10 -17.78
CA SER A 105 4.62 -5.72 -17.49
C SER A 105 6.09 -5.45 -17.87
N ASP A 106 6.43 -4.16 -18.02
CA ASP A 106 7.81 -3.70 -18.19
C ASP A 106 8.67 -3.89 -16.92
N TYR A 107 8.10 -4.48 -15.86
CA TYR A 107 8.73 -4.64 -14.55
C TYR A 107 8.91 -6.11 -14.14
N ALA A 108 8.70 -7.06 -15.05
CA ALA A 108 8.74 -8.51 -14.77
C ALA A 108 10.02 -8.94 -14.04
N ASP A 109 11.17 -8.44 -14.46
CA ASP A 109 12.48 -8.72 -13.88
C ASP A 109 12.80 -7.96 -12.58
N LYS A 110 11.92 -7.04 -12.17
CA LYS A 110 12.08 -6.19 -10.99
C LYS A 110 11.17 -6.59 -9.83
N ILE A 111 10.19 -7.47 -10.07
CA ILE A 111 9.17 -7.86 -9.08
C ILE A 111 9.56 -9.19 -8.44
N ASP A 112 9.90 -9.15 -7.14
CA ASP A 112 10.10 -10.32 -6.28
C ASP A 112 8.78 -10.60 -5.55
N PHE A 113 7.91 -11.42 -6.16
CA PHE A 113 6.60 -11.77 -5.58
C PHE A 113 6.71 -13.05 -4.73
N ARG A 114 6.37 -12.92 -3.45
CA ARG A 114 6.44 -13.95 -2.44
C ARG A 114 5.07 -14.29 -1.90
N VAL A 115 4.66 -15.55 -2.08
CA VAL A 115 3.42 -16.08 -1.50
C VAL A 115 3.76 -16.74 -0.17
N ASN A 116 3.70 -15.95 0.91
CA ASN A 116 4.02 -16.39 2.27
C ASN A 116 3.51 -15.38 3.31
N ASP A 117 3.58 -15.74 4.61
CA ASP A 117 3.29 -14.81 5.70
C ASP A 117 4.35 -13.70 5.75
N ALA A 118 3.89 -12.45 5.69
CA ALA A 118 4.75 -11.28 5.75
C ALA A 118 5.63 -11.24 7.01
N ARG A 119 5.16 -11.78 8.13
CA ARG A 119 5.93 -11.82 9.39
C ARG A 119 7.18 -12.69 9.28
N GLU A 120 7.12 -13.75 8.48
CA GLU A 120 8.29 -14.62 8.21
C GLU A 120 9.22 -13.94 7.22
N GLU A 121 8.68 -13.46 6.10
CA GLU A 121 9.44 -12.86 5.02
C GLU A 121 10.19 -11.57 5.42
N LEU A 122 9.59 -10.74 6.25
CA LEU A 122 10.24 -9.52 6.76
C LEU A 122 11.56 -9.77 7.49
N ASN A 123 11.78 -10.99 8.02
CA ASN A 123 13.04 -11.35 8.69
C ASN A 123 14.18 -11.67 7.70
N THR A 124 13.87 -11.83 6.42
CA THR A 124 14.86 -12.09 5.36
C THR A 124 15.38 -10.79 4.73
N ILE A 125 14.80 -9.64 5.06
CA ILE A 125 15.14 -8.34 4.48
C ILE A 125 16.15 -7.64 5.38
N GLU A 126 17.19 -7.09 4.77
CA GLU A 126 18.27 -6.39 5.46
C GLU A 126 17.78 -5.06 6.07
N GLU A 127 18.25 -4.74 7.27
CA GLU A 127 17.95 -3.47 7.93
C GLU A 127 18.50 -2.27 7.13
N ASN A 128 17.76 -1.17 7.13
CA ASN A 128 18.10 0.07 6.42
C ASN A 128 18.31 -0.10 4.89
N SER A 129 17.68 -1.11 4.27
CA SER A 129 17.81 -1.42 2.83
C SER A 129 16.61 -0.98 1.99
N VAL A 130 15.51 -0.59 2.62
CA VAL A 130 14.24 -0.23 1.96
C VAL A 130 14.13 1.30 1.83
N ASP A 131 13.79 1.77 0.64
CA ASP A 131 13.58 3.20 0.34
C ASP A 131 12.13 3.62 0.52
N LEU A 132 11.21 2.77 0.03
CA LEU A 132 9.77 2.99 0.06
C LEU A 132 9.07 1.70 0.52
N ALA A 133 8.16 1.81 1.47
CA ALA A 133 7.31 0.71 1.88
C ALA A 133 5.82 1.08 1.68
N PHE A 134 4.99 0.09 1.33
CA PHE A 134 3.54 0.20 1.29
C PHE A 134 2.92 -0.93 2.11
N ILE A 135 2.08 -0.60 3.09
CA ILE A 135 1.41 -1.55 3.97
C ILE A 135 -0.10 -1.48 3.72
N ASP A 136 -0.64 -2.53 3.13
CA ASP A 136 -2.08 -2.75 2.92
C ASP A 136 -2.42 -4.23 3.19
N ALA A 137 -2.18 -4.66 4.42
CA ALA A 137 -2.38 -6.02 4.89
C ALA A 137 -3.43 -6.08 6.02
N ASP A 138 -3.43 -7.16 6.80
CA ASP A 138 -4.32 -7.33 7.94
C ASP A 138 -4.07 -6.26 9.04
N LYS A 139 -5.13 -5.62 9.47
CA LYS A 139 -5.05 -4.45 10.36
C LYS A 139 -4.56 -4.81 11.77
N GLU A 140 -4.79 -6.05 12.22
CA GLU A 140 -4.29 -6.57 13.50
C GLU A 140 -2.76 -6.54 13.59
N SER A 141 -2.09 -6.68 12.45
CA SER A 141 -0.62 -6.71 12.38
C SER A 141 0.02 -5.32 12.18
N TYR A 142 -0.73 -4.24 11.98
CA TYR A 142 -0.18 -2.91 11.71
C TYR A 142 0.84 -2.43 12.76
N PRO A 143 0.61 -2.60 14.08
CA PRO A 143 1.61 -2.21 15.07
C PRO A 143 2.93 -2.99 14.93
N TYR A 144 2.86 -4.26 14.57
CA TYR A 144 4.05 -5.09 14.30
C TYR A 144 4.73 -4.68 12.99
N TYR A 145 3.94 -4.52 11.92
CA TYR A 145 4.49 -4.11 10.62
C TYR A 145 5.19 -2.75 10.69
N PHE A 146 4.61 -1.80 11.42
CA PHE A 146 5.23 -0.49 11.62
C PHE A 146 6.63 -0.60 12.22
N GLU A 147 6.79 -1.31 13.34
CA GLU A 147 8.09 -1.45 13.99
C GLU A 147 9.10 -2.19 13.10
N LYS A 148 8.66 -3.29 12.50
CA LYS A 148 9.54 -4.09 11.66
C LYS A 148 9.96 -3.34 10.41
N VAL A 149 9.01 -2.77 9.67
CA VAL A 149 9.30 -2.00 8.46
C VAL A 149 10.10 -0.74 8.77
N LEU A 150 9.88 -0.08 9.91
CA LEU A 150 10.69 1.06 10.33
C LEU A 150 12.17 0.67 10.52
N SER A 151 12.47 -0.54 11.01
CA SER A 151 13.85 -1.02 11.10
C SER A 151 14.47 -1.29 9.73
N LEU A 152 13.65 -1.72 8.75
CA LEU A 152 14.10 -2.01 7.39
C LEU A 152 14.26 -0.74 6.53
N LEU A 153 13.50 0.32 6.80
CA LEU A 153 13.64 1.58 6.11
C LEU A 153 15.00 2.22 6.39
N ARG A 154 15.66 2.72 5.34
CA ARG A 154 16.84 3.57 5.53
C ARG A 154 16.46 4.92 6.18
N PRO A 155 17.42 5.65 6.79
CA PRO A 155 17.17 7.04 7.16
C PRO A 155 16.67 7.86 5.95
N GLY A 156 15.60 8.63 6.15
CA GLY A 156 14.91 9.35 5.08
C GLY A 156 14.00 8.49 4.21
N GLY A 157 13.93 7.17 4.42
CA GLY A 157 13.00 6.27 3.74
C GLY A 157 11.54 6.56 4.12
N VAL A 158 10.62 6.15 3.26
CA VAL A 158 9.20 6.48 3.36
C VAL A 158 8.36 5.21 3.49
N MET A 159 7.34 5.25 4.34
CA MET A 159 6.32 4.22 4.49
C MET A 159 4.94 4.84 4.24
N LEU A 160 4.13 4.17 3.45
CA LEU A 160 2.71 4.45 3.24
C LEU A 160 1.90 3.36 3.90
N VAL A 161 0.90 3.72 4.70
CA VAL A 161 0.01 2.76 5.38
C VAL A 161 -1.43 3.06 4.99
N ASP A 162 -2.11 2.09 4.37
CA ASP A 162 -3.45 2.25 3.84
C ASP A 162 -4.56 1.96 4.86
N ASN A 163 -5.76 2.48 4.62
CA ASN A 163 -7.01 2.29 5.37
C ASN A 163 -6.96 2.76 6.83
N VAL A 164 -6.13 3.75 7.15
CA VAL A 164 -5.95 4.23 8.53
C VAL A 164 -7.14 5.01 9.09
N LEU A 165 -8.12 5.37 8.25
CA LEU A 165 -9.35 6.06 8.67
C LEU A 165 -10.54 5.10 8.83
N TRP A 166 -10.44 3.88 8.30
CA TRP A 166 -11.34 2.76 8.53
C TRP A 166 -12.82 3.14 8.40
N TYR A 167 -13.22 3.58 7.19
CA TYR A 167 -14.59 4.06 6.89
C TYR A 167 -15.03 5.24 7.79
N GLY A 168 -14.08 5.99 8.35
CA GLY A 168 -14.36 7.07 9.31
C GLY A 168 -14.62 6.60 10.73
N LYS A 169 -14.60 5.30 11.01
CA LYS A 169 -14.89 4.75 12.34
C LYS A 169 -13.87 5.19 13.40
N VAL A 170 -12.62 5.44 13.00
CA VAL A 170 -11.60 5.96 13.93
C VAL A 170 -11.96 7.32 14.54
N MET A 171 -12.91 8.05 13.97
CA MET A 171 -13.41 9.33 14.48
C MET A 171 -14.64 9.17 15.40
N MET A 172 -15.18 7.95 15.55
CA MET A 172 -16.39 7.67 16.31
C MET A 172 -16.03 7.07 17.67
N GLU A 173 -16.55 7.65 18.78
CA GLU A 173 -16.16 7.28 20.16
C GLU A 173 -16.55 5.84 20.56
N GLU A 174 -17.62 5.27 19.96
CA GLU A 174 -18.15 3.96 20.37
C GLU A 174 -17.85 2.79 19.42
N GLU A 175 -17.25 3.05 18.27
CA GLU A 175 -17.03 2.00 17.25
C GLU A 175 -15.90 1.04 17.64
N ASP A 176 -14.93 1.46 18.44
CA ASP A 176 -13.85 0.62 18.97
C ASP A 176 -14.34 -0.55 19.84
N LYS A 177 -15.55 -0.42 20.45
CA LYS A 177 -16.18 -1.51 21.22
C LYS A 177 -16.82 -2.58 20.35
N LYS A 178 -17.14 -2.25 19.11
CA LYS A 178 -17.86 -3.13 18.17
C LYS A 178 -16.95 -3.76 17.11
N ASP A 179 -15.86 -3.07 16.79
CA ASP A 179 -14.94 -3.42 15.72
C ASP A 179 -13.51 -3.34 16.24
N PRO A 180 -12.87 -4.49 16.52
CA PRO A 180 -11.50 -4.54 17.02
C PRO A 180 -10.50 -3.81 16.13
N SER A 181 -10.68 -3.85 14.80
CA SER A 181 -9.80 -3.15 13.85
C SER A 181 -9.84 -1.63 14.04
N THR A 182 -11.01 -1.08 14.37
CA THR A 182 -11.16 0.35 14.68
C THR A 182 -10.27 0.75 15.85
N LYS A 183 -10.29 -0.03 16.95
CA LYS A 183 -9.46 0.25 18.12
C LYS A 183 -7.97 0.19 17.79
N ILE A 184 -7.56 -0.86 17.08
CA ILE A 184 -6.16 -1.04 16.67
C ILE A 184 -5.68 0.13 15.83
N LEU A 185 -6.49 0.59 14.88
CA LEU A 185 -6.11 1.70 14.00
C LEU A 185 -6.10 3.06 14.72
N LYS A 186 -6.98 3.29 15.70
CA LYS A 186 -6.89 4.47 16.59
C LYS A 186 -5.56 4.49 17.34
N GLU A 187 -5.25 3.39 18.04
CA GLU A 187 -4.01 3.24 18.79
C GLU A 187 -2.76 3.34 17.89
N PHE A 188 -2.84 2.78 16.69
CA PHE A 188 -1.79 2.88 15.67
C PHE A 188 -1.56 4.33 15.24
N ASN A 189 -2.62 5.07 14.89
CA ASN A 189 -2.53 6.46 14.47
C ASN A 189 -1.92 7.35 15.57
N ASP A 190 -2.38 7.17 16.80
CA ASP A 190 -1.87 7.90 17.98
C ASP A 190 -0.38 7.60 18.20
N ARG A 191 0.00 6.32 18.11
CA ARG A 191 1.38 5.87 18.30
C ARG A 191 2.31 6.46 17.22
N VAL A 192 1.93 6.39 15.96
CA VAL A 192 2.73 6.91 14.85
C VAL A 192 2.93 8.43 14.98
N THR A 193 1.86 9.15 15.36
CA THR A 193 1.92 10.59 15.54
C THR A 193 2.84 11.01 16.70
N ALA A 194 2.92 10.21 17.75
CA ALA A 194 3.75 10.47 18.92
C ALA A 194 5.21 9.97 18.78
N ASP A 195 5.53 9.23 17.71
CA ASP A 195 6.83 8.59 17.55
C ASP A 195 7.90 9.58 17.05
N GLU A 196 8.87 9.88 17.92
CA GLU A 196 9.94 10.84 17.60
C GLU A 196 10.91 10.37 16.50
N ARG A 197 10.88 9.08 16.12
CA ARG A 197 11.73 8.51 15.06
C ARG A 197 11.24 8.85 13.66
N VAL A 198 10.02 9.35 13.54
CA VAL A 198 9.36 9.61 12.25
C VAL A 198 8.78 11.02 12.16
N GLU A 199 8.44 11.41 10.94
CA GLU A 199 7.52 12.49 10.59
C GLU A 199 6.32 11.85 9.89
N SER A 200 5.11 12.23 10.23
CA SER A 200 3.92 11.60 9.67
C SER A 200 2.80 12.58 9.33
N LEU A 201 1.99 12.21 8.33
CA LEU A 201 0.80 12.94 7.92
C LEU A 201 -0.24 11.97 7.38
N ILE A 202 -1.49 12.07 7.83
CA ILE A 202 -2.61 11.33 7.23
C ILE A 202 -3.16 12.09 6.05
N LEU A 203 -3.18 11.46 4.88
CA LEU A 203 -3.81 11.95 3.66
C LEU A 203 -5.24 11.40 3.59
N PRO A 204 -6.26 12.24 3.44
CA PRO A 204 -7.66 11.80 3.39
C PRO A 204 -8.03 11.30 1.97
N ILE A 205 -7.29 10.31 1.48
CA ILE A 205 -7.47 9.67 0.17
C ILE A 205 -8.13 8.33 0.39
N ARG A 206 -9.28 8.09 -0.24
CA ARG A 206 -10.11 6.89 -0.05
C ARG A 206 -10.38 6.62 1.44
N ASP A 207 -9.75 5.60 2.00
CA ASP A 207 -9.92 5.21 3.41
C ASP A 207 -8.74 5.66 4.30
N GLY A 208 -7.99 6.65 3.81
CA GLY A 208 -6.88 7.30 4.49
C GLY A 208 -5.56 6.58 4.30
N ILE A 209 -4.53 7.34 3.90
CA ILE A 209 -3.16 6.86 3.80
C ILE A 209 -2.30 7.66 4.77
N THR A 210 -1.61 6.99 5.69
CA THR A 210 -0.57 7.65 6.48
C THR A 210 0.74 7.64 5.70
N LEU A 211 1.23 8.83 5.40
CA LEU A 211 2.58 9.05 4.87
C LEU A 211 3.53 9.21 6.06
N ILE A 212 4.55 8.37 6.13
CA ILE A 212 5.51 8.31 7.24
C ILE A 212 6.92 8.39 6.66
N ARG A 213 7.76 9.29 7.19
CA ARG A 213 9.16 9.39 6.81
C ARG A 213 10.05 9.09 8.03
N LYS A 214 10.98 8.15 7.90
CA LYS A 214 12.00 7.88 8.92
C LYS A 214 12.98 9.05 8.99
N LYS A 215 13.29 9.53 10.19
CA LYS A 215 14.28 10.61 10.41
C LYS A 215 15.69 10.14 10.24
#